data_ccda81e4c3ca09d773302ab7c690771a
#
_entry.id   ccda81e4c3ca09d773302ab7c690771a
#
_cell.length_a   1.000
_cell.length_b   1.000
_cell.length_c   1.000
_cell.angle_alpha   90.00
_cell.angle_beta   90.00
_cell.angle_gamma   90.00
#
_symmetry.space_group_name_H-M   'P 1'
#
loop_
_entity.id
_entity.type
_entity.pdbx_description
1 polymer ?
#
loop_
_entity_poly.entity_id
_entity_poly.type
_entity_poly.pdbx_seq_one_letter_code
_entity_poly.pdbx_strand_id
1 'polypeptide(L)'
;CALPIYTPNNPTGVVYSAETLSRLADILTEKSKVFGHNIFLVSDEPYRDIAFDGKKVPYPAAFYPHTLTCFSFSKSLSLPGERLGYVAVRPGCEGEDVLVDMMAQISRFTGHNCPPSIIQKATAECLDVTSDLSVYETNMNLLYDKLTALGFEVERPGGTFYIFPKALEEDANAFC
;
A
#
# COMPACT_ATOMS: atom_id res chain seq x y z
N CYS A 1 19.55 -4.76 0.08
CA CYS A 1 18.83 -3.93 1.06
C CYS A 1 17.45 -3.57 0.50
N ALA A 2 16.40 -3.52 1.34
CA ALA A 2 15.04 -3.18 0.90
C ALA A 2 14.40 -2.20 1.89
N LEU A 3 13.60 -1.26 1.36
CA LEU A 3 12.80 -0.32 2.12
C LEU A 3 11.31 -0.59 1.83
N PRO A 4 10.52 -1.04 2.80
CA PRO A 4 9.07 -1.14 2.63
C PRO A 4 8.40 0.22 2.82
N ILE A 5 7.39 0.51 1.97
CA ILE A 5 6.49 1.65 2.13
C ILE A 5 5.04 1.23 1.93
N TYR A 6 4.11 2.03 2.42
CA TYR A 6 2.66 1.84 2.29
C TYR A 6 2.02 3.15 1.84
N THR A 7 1.33 3.13 0.69
CA THR A 7 0.57 4.30 0.21
C THR A 7 -0.65 3.88 -0.60
N PRO A 8 -1.86 4.21 -0.16
CA PRO A 8 -2.26 4.84 1.11
C PRO A 8 -1.79 4.07 2.35
N ASN A 9 -1.41 4.79 3.40
CA ASN A 9 -0.70 4.22 4.55
C ASN A 9 -1.64 3.56 5.56
N ASN A 10 -1.28 2.37 6.00
CA ASN A 10 -1.84 1.74 7.19
C ASN A 10 -0.84 1.92 8.35
N PRO A 11 -1.19 2.61 9.47
CA PRO A 11 -2.56 2.93 9.91
C PRO A 11 -3.00 4.39 9.67
N THR A 12 -2.18 5.27 9.12
CA THR A 12 -2.41 6.72 9.15
C THR A 12 -3.42 7.24 8.11
N GLY A 13 -3.71 6.46 7.05
CA GLY A 13 -4.54 6.90 5.92
C GLY A 13 -3.89 7.94 5.00
N VAL A 14 -2.62 8.28 5.24
CA VAL A 14 -1.89 9.26 4.43
C VAL A 14 -1.58 8.70 3.04
N VAL A 15 -1.84 9.50 2.01
CA VAL A 15 -1.44 9.21 0.63
C VAL A 15 -0.19 10.01 0.30
N TYR A 16 0.88 9.35 -0.10
CA TYR A 16 2.11 10.03 -0.49
C TYR A 16 1.91 10.80 -1.80
N SER A 17 2.37 12.05 -1.83
CA SER A 17 2.34 12.87 -3.03
C SER A 17 3.39 12.42 -4.05
N ALA A 18 3.21 12.78 -5.32
CA ALA A 18 4.22 12.58 -6.35
C ALA A 18 5.57 13.23 -6.00
N GLU A 19 5.53 14.41 -5.36
CA GLU A 19 6.73 15.09 -4.88
C GLU A 19 7.45 14.27 -3.80
N THR A 20 6.72 13.74 -2.82
CA THR A 20 7.27 12.87 -1.76
C THR A 20 7.94 11.63 -2.35
N LEU A 21 7.28 10.97 -3.34
CA LEU A 21 7.83 9.79 -3.99
C LEU A 21 9.06 10.12 -4.86
N SER A 22 9.07 11.28 -5.53
CA SER A 22 10.24 11.75 -6.29
C SER A 22 11.44 11.99 -5.36
N ARG A 23 11.24 12.69 -4.25
CA ARG A 23 12.30 12.92 -3.26
C ARG A 23 12.81 11.62 -2.63
N LEU A 24 11.91 10.67 -2.37
CA LEU A 24 12.31 9.33 -1.91
C LEU A 24 13.18 8.62 -2.93
N ALA A 25 12.81 8.66 -4.22
CA ALA A 25 13.58 8.06 -5.30
C ALA A 25 14.99 8.68 -5.43
N ASP A 26 15.11 10.00 -5.27
CA ASP A 26 16.40 10.70 -5.27
C ASP A 26 17.29 10.23 -4.11
N ILE A 27 16.71 10.13 -2.90
CA ILE A 27 17.42 9.64 -1.70
C ILE A 27 17.88 8.19 -1.91
N LEU A 28 17.01 7.31 -2.40
CA LEU A 28 17.35 5.91 -2.64
C LEU A 28 18.46 5.78 -3.69
N THR A 29 18.41 6.60 -4.74
CA THR A 29 19.43 6.64 -5.79
C THR A 29 20.79 7.11 -5.24
N GLU A 30 20.79 8.17 -4.44
CA GLU A 30 22.01 8.66 -3.79
C GLU A 30 22.60 7.62 -2.84
N LYS A 31 21.77 7.06 -1.96
CA LYS A 31 22.24 6.08 -0.96
C LYS A 31 22.68 4.77 -1.60
N SER A 32 22.07 4.34 -2.69
CA SER A 32 22.55 3.19 -3.47
C SER A 32 23.99 3.38 -3.97
N LYS A 33 24.33 4.59 -4.44
CA LYS A 33 25.71 4.93 -4.83
C LYS A 33 26.68 4.88 -3.65
N VAL A 34 26.27 5.44 -2.50
CA VAL A 34 27.08 5.46 -1.27
C VAL A 34 27.37 4.04 -0.76
N PHE A 35 26.38 3.17 -0.80
CA PHE A 35 26.50 1.78 -0.31
C PHE A 35 27.08 0.81 -1.35
N GLY A 36 27.23 1.23 -2.59
CA GLY A 36 27.77 0.39 -3.68
C GLY A 36 26.85 -0.74 -4.13
N HIS A 37 25.54 -0.66 -3.82
CA HIS A 37 24.51 -1.60 -4.26
C HIS A 37 23.14 -0.93 -4.30
N ASN A 38 22.23 -1.43 -5.13
CA ASN A 38 20.88 -0.91 -5.22
C ASN A 38 20.06 -1.21 -3.94
N ILE A 39 19.26 -0.23 -3.53
CA ILE A 39 18.27 -0.37 -2.47
C ILE A 39 16.92 -0.63 -3.15
N PHE A 40 16.29 -1.75 -2.87
CA PHE A 40 14.99 -2.08 -3.43
C PHE A 40 13.88 -1.38 -2.63
N LEU A 41 12.92 -0.80 -3.35
CA LEU A 41 11.70 -0.27 -2.77
C LEU A 41 10.61 -1.34 -2.85
N VAL A 42 10.04 -1.73 -1.71
CA VAL A 42 8.90 -2.65 -1.65
C VAL A 42 7.67 -1.83 -1.31
N SER A 43 6.82 -1.61 -2.31
CA SER A 43 5.58 -0.84 -2.15
C SER A 43 4.41 -1.78 -1.89
N ASP A 44 3.88 -1.75 -0.67
CA ASP A 44 2.69 -2.51 -0.29
C ASP A 44 1.45 -1.65 -0.52
N GLU A 45 0.63 -2.02 -1.52
CA GLU A 45 -0.42 -1.20 -2.09
C GLU A 45 -1.84 -1.80 -2.01
N PRO A 46 -2.22 -2.56 -0.96
CA PRO A 46 -3.55 -3.17 -0.90
C PRO A 46 -4.69 -2.15 -0.82
N TYR A 47 -4.37 -0.90 -0.48
CA TYR A 47 -5.32 0.21 -0.35
C TYR A 47 -5.28 1.20 -1.51
N ARG A 48 -4.51 0.94 -2.59
CA ARG A 48 -4.34 1.89 -3.70
C ARG A 48 -5.67 2.37 -4.29
N ASP A 49 -6.64 1.46 -4.39
CA ASP A 49 -7.95 1.75 -4.97
C ASP A 49 -8.95 2.32 -3.95
N ILE A 50 -8.55 2.44 -2.66
CA ILE A 50 -9.36 3.04 -1.60
C ILE A 50 -8.78 4.42 -1.30
N ALA A 51 -9.12 5.37 -2.14
CA ALA A 51 -8.75 6.77 -2.01
C ALA A 51 -10.00 7.65 -2.08
N PHE A 52 -10.02 8.72 -1.29
CA PHE A 52 -11.17 9.61 -1.12
C PHE A 52 -11.00 10.90 -1.94
N ASP A 53 -12.09 11.67 -2.07
CA ASP A 53 -12.13 12.96 -2.78
C ASP A 53 -11.66 12.84 -4.25
N GLY A 54 -11.82 11.68 -4.89
CA GLY A 54 -11.36 11.44 -6.27
C GLY A 54 -9.83 11.50 -6.44
N LYS A 55 -9.07 11.41 -5.36
CA LYS A 55 -7.60 11.42 -5.39
C LYS A 55 -7.06 10.22 -6.13
N LYS A 56 -6.09 10.47 -7.02
CA LYS A 56 -5.31 9.41 -7.63
C LYS A 56 -4.07 9.15 -6.78
N VAL A 57 -3.90 7.92 -6.34
CA VAL A 57 -2.69 7.49 -5.63
C VAL A 57 -1.55 7.37 -6.64
N PRO A 58 -0.45 8.13 -6.49
CA PRO A 58 0.69 8.01 -7.37
C PRO A 58 1.33 6.62 -7.25
N TYR A 59 1.71 6.03 -8.37
CA TYR A 59 2.29 4.69 -8.42
C TYR A 59 3.80 4.72 -8.13
N PRO A 60 4.30 4.20 -7.00
CA PRO A 60 5.70 4.33 -6.61
C PRO A 60 6.70 3.79 -7.62
N ALA A 61 6.34 2.71 -8.33
CA ALA A 61 7.17 2.17 -9.39
C ALA A 61 7.38 3.12 -10.59
N ALA A 62 6.57 4.17 -10.75
CA ALA A 62 6.81 5.19 -11.77
C ALA A 62 8.00 6.10 -11.43
N PHE A 63 8.37 6.20 -10.15
CA PHE A 63 9.39 7.13 -9.65
C PHE A 63 10.75 6.46 -9.44
N TYR A 64 10.79 5.19 -9.02
CA TYR A 64 12.05 4.51 -8.70
C TYR A 64 12.18 3.18 -9.44
N PRO A 65 13.35 2.92 -10.13
CA PRO A 65 13.49 1.75 -11.00
C PRO A 65 13.53 0.42 -10.26
N HIS A 66 14.10 0.38 -9.04
CA HIS A 66 14.22 -0.87 -8.27
C HIS A 66 13.04 -1.04 -7.33
N THR A 67 11.81 -1.05 -7.89
CA THR A 67 10.56 -1.15 -7.13
C THR A 67 9.86 -2.48 -7.38
N LEU A 68 9.44 -3.11 -6.27
CA LEU A 68 8.51 -4.23 -6.23
C LEU A 68 7.19 -3.74 -5.68
N THR A 69 6.09 -3.97 -6.41
CA THR A 69 4.75 -3.62 -5.97
C THR A 69 4.02 -4.86 -5.48
N CYS A 70 3.58 -4.83 -4.23
CA CYS A 70 2.73 -5.86 -3.64
C CYS A 70 1.28 -5.36 -3.63
N PHE A 71 0.38 -6.06 -4.31
CA PHE A 71 -1.03 -5.72 -4.36
C PHE A 71 -1.90 -6.88 -3.90
N SER A 72 -3.03 -6.58 -3.27
CA SER A 72 -4.00 -7.58 -2.82
C SER A 72 -5.42 -7.12 -3.11
N PHE A 73 -6.24 -8.03 -3.63
CA PHE A 73 -7.68 -7.81 -3.82
C PHE A 73 -8.50 -7.92 -2.52
N SER A 74 -7.83 -8.18 -1.41
CA SER A 74 -8.46 -8.30 -0.09
C SER A 74 -9.26 -7.06 0.32
N LYS A 75 -8.86 -5.88 -0.14
CA LYS A 75 -9.44 -4.59 0.25
C LYS A 75 -10.29 -3.99 -0.86
N SER A 76 -9.75 -3.85 -2.06
CA SER A 76 -10.43 -3.23 -3.20
C SER A 76 -11.70 -3.98 -3.62
N LEU A 77 -11.68 -5.31 -3.59
CA LEU A 77 -12.82 -6.17 -3.93
C LEU A 77 -13.49 -6.82 -2.71
N SER A 78 -13.08 -6.47 -1.49
CA SER A 78 -13.60 -7.08 -0.25
C SER A 78 -13.50 -8.62 -0.21
N LEU A 79 -12.40 -9.18 -0.74
CA LEU A 79 -12.14 -10.62 -0.85
C LEU A 79 -10.96 -11.08 0.02
N PRO A 80 -10.90 -10.75 1.33
CA PRO A 80 -9.75 -11.12 2.15
C PRO A 80 -9.62 -12.64 2.35
N GLY A 81 -10.72 -13.38 2.31
CA GLY A 81 -10.75 -14.84 2.48
C GLY A 81 -10.18 -15.61 1.29
N GLU A 82 -10.21 -15.02 0.10
CA GLU A 82 -9.77 -15.69 -1.14
C GLU A 82 -8.26 -15.73 -1.32
N ARG A 83 -7.52 -15.00 -0.51
CA ARG A 83 -6.05 -14.97 -0.46
C ARG A 83 -5.41 -14.67 -1.81
N LEU A 84 -5.97 -13.73 -2.56
CA LEU A 84 -5.54 -13.36 -3.90
C LEU A 84 -4.83 -11.99 -3.91
N GLY A 85 -3.66 -11.98 -4.52
CA GLY A 85 -2.84 -10.80 -4.75
C GLY A 85 -1.73 -11.11 -5.76
N TYR A 86 -0.87 -10.13 -6.00
CA TYR A 86 0.29 -10.31 -6.87
C TYR A 86 1.46 -9.44 -6.39
N VAL A 87 2.66 -9.84 -6.80
CA VAL A 87 3.84 -8.99 -6.75
C VAL A 87 4.26 -8.67 -8.19
N ALA A 88 4.43 -7.40 -8.48
CA ALA A 88 4.94 -6.93 -9.76
C ALA A 88 6.35 -6.36 -9.58
N VAL A 89 7.28 -6.82 -10.40
CA VAL A 89 8.63 -6.24 -10.49
C VAL A 89 8.61 -5.22 -11.62
N ARG A 90 9.11 -4.01 -11.37
CA ARG A 90 9.16 -2.99 -12.41
C ARG A 90 10.12 -3.43 -13.52
N PRO A 91 9.74 -3.31 -14.81
CA PRO A 91 10.66 -3.58 -15.93
C PRO A 91 11.92 -2.72 -15.85
N GLY A 92 13.08 -3.34 -16.01
CA GLY A 92 14.39 -2.71 -15.84
C GLY A 92 14.89 -2.65 -14.39
N CYS A 93 14.18 -3.28 -13.45
CA CYS A 93 14.68 -3.52 -12.11
C CYS A 93 15.88 -4.47 -12.16
N GLU A 94 16.92 -4.20 -11.37
CA GLU A 94 18.07 -5.11 -11.30
C GLU A 94 17.65 -6.51 -10.89
N GLY A 95 18.01 -7.51 -11.68
CA GLY A 95 17.71 -8.91 -11.42
C GLY A 95 16.24 -9.29 -11.57
N GLU A 96 15.45 -8.57 -12.37
CA GLU A 96 14.00 -8.75 -12.49
C GLU A 96 13.58 -10.21 -12.73
N ASP A 97 14.24 -10.91 -13.66
CA ASP A 97 13.94 -12.32 -13.97
C ASP A 97 14.20 -13.24 -12.77
N VAL A 98 15.34 -13.04 -12.10
CA VAL A 98 15.72 -13.81 -10.90
C VAL A 98 14.75 -13.53 -9.75
N LEU A 99 14.33 -12.27 -9.57
CA LEU A 99 13.37 -11.89 -8.52
C LEU A 99 12.01 -12.56 -8.72
N VAL A 100 11.51 -12.61 -9.95
CA VAL A 100 10.24 -13.28 -10.27
C VAL A 100 10.32 -14.77 -9.97
N ASP A 101 11.39 -15.44 -10.41
CA ASP A 101 11.61 -16.87 -10.16
C ASP A 101 11.75 -17.17 -8.65
N MET A 102 12.51 -16.35 -7.93
CA MET A 102 12.68 -16.51 -6.48
C MET A 102 11.36 -16.33 -5.73
N MET A 103 10.54 -15.35 -6.09
CA MET A 103 9.24 -15.15 -5.47
C MET A 103 8.31 -16.34 -5.70
N ALA A 104 8.32 -16.93 -6.92
CA ALA A 104 7.57 -18.14 -7.21
C ALA A 104 8.05 -19.34 -6.36
N GLN A 105 9.35 -19.49 -6.16
CA GLN A 105 9.90 -20.53 -5.28
C GLN A 105 9.53 -20.31 -3.82
N ILE A 106 9.70 -19.08 -3.30
CA ILE A 106 9.34 -18.72 -1.92
C ILE A 106 7.85 -18.97 -1.67
N SER A 107 6.98 -18.58 -2.59
CA SER A 107 5.54 -18.84 -2.50
C SER A 107 5.24 -20.34 -2.31
N ARG A 108 5.91 -21.21 -3.05
CA ARG A 108 5.77 -22.67 -2.90
C ARG A 108 6.29 -23.16 -1.55
N PHE A 109 7.48 -22.73 -1.13
CA PHE A 109 8.08 -23.13 0.14
C PHE A 109 7.26 -22.68 1.36
N THR A 110 6.59 -21.54 1.28
CA THR A 110 5.75 -21.02 2.35
C THR A 110 4.33 -21.60 2.36
N GLY A 111 4.02 -22.49 1.44
CA GLY A 111 2.71 -23.14 1.36
C GLY A 111 1.61 -22.31 0.67
N HIS A 112 1.97 -21.17 0.05
CA HIS A 112 1.03 -20.29 -0.67
C HIS A 112 1.11 -20.51 -2.19
N ASN A 113 1.20 -21.73 -2.63
CA ASN A 113 1.54 -22.11 -4.01
C ASN A 113 0.80 -21.29 -5.08
N CYS A 114 -0.52 -21.28 -5.06
CA CYS A 114 -1.35 -20.40 -5.90
C CYS A 114 -2.79 -20.30 -5.35
N PRO A 115 -3.49 -19.20 -5.62
CA PRO A 115 -4.92 -19.09 -5.35
C PRO A 115 -5.74 -20.04 -6.25
N PRO A 116 -6.99 -20.39 -5.85
CA PRO A 116 -7.87 -21.20 -6.68
C PRO A 116 -8.11 -20.57 -8.07
N SER A 117 -8.04 -21.39 -9.13
CA SER A 117 -8.14 -20.90 -10.52
C SER A 117 -9.47 -20.23 -10.84
N ILE A 118 -10.56 -20.67 -10.20
CA ILE A 118 -11.88 -20.04 -10.38
C ILE A 118 -11.89 -18.59 -9.87
N ILE A 119 -11.25 -18.34 -8.72
CA ILE A 119 -11.14 -17.00 -8.14
C ILE A 119 -10.24 -16.10 -9.00
N GLN A 120 -9.13 -16.64 -9.53
CA GLN A 120 -8.27 -15.88 -10.44
C GLN A 120 -9.04 -15.45 -11.71
N LYS A 121 -9.83 -16.35 -12.31
CA LYS A 121 -10.65 -16.05 -13.49
C LYS A 121 -11.75 -15.03 -13.19
N ALA A 122 -12.46 -15.21 -12.07
CA ALA A 122 -13.51 -14.27 -11.67
C ALA A 122 -12.94 -12.86 -11.39
N THR A 123 -11.79 -12.78 -10.71
CA THR A 123 -11.13 -11.50 -10.42
C THR A 123 -10.62 -10.82 -11.69
N ALA A 124 -10.16 -11.58 -12.70
CA ALA A 124 -9.73 -11.02 -13.98
C ALA A 124 -10.83 -10.23 -14.71
N GLU A 125 -12.11 -10.60 -14.50
CA GLU A 125 -13.27 -9.89 -15.05
C GLU A 125 -13.67 -8.65 -14.22
N CYS A 126 -13.03 -8.44 -13.07
CA CYS A 126 -13.35 -7.38 -12.10
C CYS A 126 -12.19 -6.40 -11.85
N LEU A 127 -11.18 -6.35 -12.74
CA LEU A 127 -9.99 -5.51 -12.53
C LEU A 127 -10.29 -4.01 -12.51
N ASP A 128 -11.36 -3.59 -13.20
CA ASP A 128 -11.78 -2.19 -13.27
C ASP A 128 -12.87 -1.84 -12.24
N VAL A 129 -13.15 -2.76 -11.32
CA VAL A 129 -14.19 -2.60 -10.30
C VAL A 129 -13.56 -2.48 -8.92
N THR A 130 -14.17 -1.69 -8.06
CA THR A 130 -13.83 -1.62 -6.63
C THR A 130 -15.11 -1.67 -5.80
N SER A 131 -14.98 -1.98 -4.51
CA SER A 131 -16.11 -1.89 -3.57
C SER A 131 -16.65 -0.46 -3.48
N ASP A 132 -17.89 -0.31 -3.04
CA ASP A 132 -18.49 1.01 -2.82
C ASP A 132 -17.72 1.79 -1.74
N LEU A 133 -16.99 2.80 -2.17
CA LEU A 133 -16.17 3.64 -1.28
C LEU A 133 -16.98 4.69 -0.54
N SER A 134 -18.22 4.95 -0.93
CA SER A 134 -19.05 6.03 -0.34
C SER A 134 -19.32 5.80 1.15
N VAL A 135 -19.48 4.54 1.55
CA VAL A 135 -19.66 4.15 2.96
C VAL A 135 -18.40 4.45 3.78
N TYR A 136 -17.22 4.09 3.24
CA TYR A 136 -15.95 4.35 3.91
C TYR A 136 -15.67 5.84 4.02
N GLU A 137 -15.90 6.60 2.95
CA GLU A 137 -15.70 8.04 2.92
C GLU A 137 -16.64 8.77 3.88
N THR A 138 -17.93 8.41 3.90
CA THR A 138 -18.91 8.95 4.84
C THR A 138 -18.51 8.70 6.29
N ASN A 139 -18.16 7.45 6.61
CA ASN A 139 -17.75 7.08 7.97
C ASN A 139 -16.44 7.78 8.38
N MET A 140 -15.47 7.88 7.45
CA MET A 140 -14.21 8.56 7.69
C MET A 140 -14.40 10.04 8.00
N ASN A 141 -15.21 10.72 7.21
CA ASN A 141 -15.53 12.13 7.42
C ASN A 141 -16.23 12.34 8.79
N LEU A 142 -17.21 11.49 9.12
CA LEU A 142 -17.90 11.55 10.40
C LEU A 142 -16.93 11.38 11.57
N LEU A 143 -16.05 10.38 11.52
CA LEU A 143 -15.06 10.12 12.57
C LEU A 143 -14.04 11.25 12.68
N TYR A 144 -13.52 11.73 11.55
CA TYR A 144 -12.59 12.85 11.52
C TYR A 144 -13.17 14.09 12.18
N ASP A 145 -14.38 14.50 11.78
CA ASP A 145 -15.05 15.68 12.33
C ASP A 145 -15.32 15.53 13.83
N LYS A 146 -15.77 14.35 14.29
CA LYS A 146 -16.05 14.10 15.71
C LYS A 146 -14.78 14.08 16.55
N LEU A 147 -13.73 13.39 16.10
CA LEU A 147 -12.46 13.35 16.83
C LEU A 147 -11.82 14.74 16.94
N THR A 148 -11.82 15.50 15.84
CA THR A 148 -11.31 16.88 15.84
C THR A 148 -12.11 17.78 16.80
N ALA A 149 -13.44 17.66 16.80
CA ALA A 149 -14.31 18.42 17.72
C ALA A 149 -14.09 18.06 19.20
N LEU A 150 -13.64 16.83 19.48
CA LEU A 150 -13.26 16.37 20.82
C LEU A 150 -11.83 16.76 21.23
N GLY A 151 -11.08 17.42 20.35
CA GLY A 151 -9.74 17.91 20.64
C GLY A 151 -8.61 16.95 20.27
N PHE A 152 -8.90 15.84 19.56
CA PHE A 152 -7.84 14.97 19.07
C PHE A 152 -7.05 15.63 17.92
N GLU A 153 -5.75 15.52 17.98
CA GLU A 153 -4.85 15.75 16.84
C GLU A 153 -4.93 14.53 15.90
N VAL A 154 -5.39 14.72 14.67
CA VAL A 154 -5.52 13.65 13.68
C VAL A 154 -5.26 14.19 12.28
N GLU A 155 -4.41 13.50 11.52
CA GLU A 155 -4.24 13.79 10.10
C GLU A 155 -5.47 13.30 9.34
N ARG A 156 -6.00 14.15 8.41
CA ARG A 156 -7.17 13.75 7.62
C ARG A 156 -6.76 12.64 6.64
N PRO A 157 -7.34 11.43 6.76
CA PRO A 157 -7.02 10.35 5.84
C PRO A 157 -7.39 10.68 4.39
N GLY A 158 -6.46 10.41 3.48
CA GLY A 158 -6.72 10.54 2.04
C GLY A 158 -7.13 9.24 1.38
N GLY A 159 -7.07 8.14 2.11
CA GLY A 159 -7.42 6.79 1.68
C GLY A 159 -7.40 5.81 2.83
N THR A 160 -7.53 4.52 2.52
CA THR A 160 -7.73 3.42 3.47
C THR A 160 -9.07 3.49 4.21
N PHE A 161 -9.26 2.66 5.22
CA PHE A 161 -10.39 2.74 6.16
C PHE A 161 -9.88 2.86 7.60
N TYR A 162 -8.67 3.42 7.78
CA TYR A 162 -8.07 3.70 9.08
C TYR A 162 -8.05 5.20 9.35
N ILE A 163 -8.22 5.55 10.61
CA ILE A 163 -7.97 6.88 11.15
C ILE A 163 -7.07 6.72 12.39
N PHE A 164 -6.05 7.55 12.50
CA PHE A 164 -5.01 7.41 13.51
C PHE A 164 -4.85 8.69 14.33
N PRO A 165 -5.71 8.90 15.35
CA PRO A 165 -5.62 10.05 16.22
C PRO A 165 -4.47 9.89 17.23
N LYS A 166 -3.85 11.00 17.58
CA LYS A 166 -2.91 11.08 18.70
C LYS A 166 -3.67 10.96 20.01
N ALA A 167 -3.18 10.14 20.95
CA ALA A 167 -3.74 10.04 22.29
C ALA A 167 -3.74 11.41 22.98
N LEU A 168 -4.75 11.67 23.80
CA LEU A 168 -4.87 12.92 24.57
C LEU A 168 -3.95 12.94 25.79
N GLU A 169 -3.38 11.79 26.16
CA GLU A 169 -2.44 11.61 27.25
C GLU A 169 -1.05 11.23 26.70
N GLU A 170 -0.01 11.48 27.50
CA GLU A 170 1.39 11.21 27.10
C GLU A 170 1.65 9.71 26.93
N ASP A 171 1.05 8.88 27.78
CA ASP A 171 1.10 7.40 27.64
C ASP A 171 -0.11 6.90 26.86
N ALA A 172 0.09 6.69 25.56
CA ALA A 172 -0.96 6.19 24.67
C ALA A 172 -1.46 4.78 25.06
N ASN A 173 -0.61 3.94 25.66
CA ASN A 173 -1.03 2.59 26.08
C ASN A 173 -1.92 2.64 27.33
N ALA A 174 -1.69 3.61 28.23
CA ALA A 174 -2.54 3.81 29.38
C ALA A 174 -3.87 4.48 28.99
N PHE A 175 -3.87 5.25 27.90
CA PHE A 175 -5.06 5.92 27.37
C PHE A 175 -6.02 4.93 26.68
N CYS A 176 -5.52 3.88 26.01
CA CYS A 176 -6.32 2.85 25.34
C CYS A 176 -6.77 1.75 26.29
#